data_3c7533aa4c1516aaf9da91254a33f6eb
#
_entry.id   3c7533aa4c1516aaf9da91254a33f6eb
#
_cell.length_a   1.000
_cell.length_b   1.000
_cell.length_c   1.000
_cell.angle_alpha   90.00
_cell.angle_beta   90.00
_cell.angle_gamma   90.00
#
_symmetry.space_group_name_H-M   'P 1'
#
loop_
_entity.id
_entity.type
_entity.pdbx_description
1 polymer ?
#
loop_
_entity_poly.entity_id
_entity_poly.type
_entity_poly.pdbx_seq_one_letter_code
_entity_poly.pdbx_strand_id
1 'polypeptide(L)'
;WGVGSKTKAILNQMGIRKIGDLAKTGKAGLVSEFGKNGEWFWEMARGIDESEVETEREAKSISSEKTFEKDTCNKSLIMSELASLCEQVSDRMREGNFKCRTITLKIRLIGFKTYTRSLTIDEPTNFSEVLIKTIRKPFDDFEVNDRKVRLIGVKASNLSRADEKYLFVDKEEIKKEKVHKAVDRLRQKFGSDSIHRASSIK
;
A
#
# COMPACT_ATOMS: atom_id res chain seq x y z
N TRP A 1 -16.79 -14.60 6.76
CA TRP A 1 -15.93 -13.76 5.92
C TRP A 1 -16.31 -12.29 6.05
N GLY A 2 -15.36 -11.35 6.05
CA GLY A 2 -15.62 -9.91 6.18
C GLY A 2 -16.02 -9.39 7.58
N VAL A 3 -16.29 -10.27 8.54
CA VAL A 3 -16.66 -9.91 9.91
C VAL A 3 -15.41 -9.91 10.79
N GLY A 4 -14.81 -8.73 10.99
CA GLY A 4 -13.72 -8.51 11.93
C GLY A 4 -14.21 -8.26 13.37
N SER A 5 -13.27 -8.02 14.29
CA SER A 5 -13.57 -7.83 15.73
C SER A 5 -14.56 -6.68 15.99
N LYS A 6 -14.44 -5.57 15.27
CA LYS A 6 -15.36 -4.41 15.41
C LYS A 6 -16.76 -4.76 14.95
N THR A 7 -16.90 -5.34 13.76
CA THR A 7 -18.20 -5.78 13.22
C THR A 7 -18.84 -6.83 14.10
N LYS A 8 -18.04 -7.80 14.61
CA LYS A 8 -18.51 -8.82 15.55
C LYS A 8 -19.09 -8.19 16.82
N ALA A 9 -18.44 -7.15 17.36
CA ALA A 9 -18.93 -6.47 18.57
C ALA A 9 -20.31 -5.86 18.35
N ILE A 10 -20.52 -5.18 17.24
CA ILE A 10 -21.81 -4.57 16.88
C ILE A 10 -22.87 -5.65 16.65
N LEU A 11 -22.55 -6.69 15.87
CA LEU A 11 -23.49 -7.80 15.65
C LEU A 11 -23.91 -8.46 16.97
N ASN A 12 -22.98 -8.65 17.92
CA ASN A 12 -23.28 -9.19 19.24
C ASN A 12 -24.21 -8.27 20.04
N GLN A 13 -24.08 -6.94 19.94
CA GLN A 13 -25.02 -5.98 20.56
C GLN A 13 -26.42 -6.08 19.96
N MET A 14 -26.52 -6.42 18.67
CA MET A 14 -27.79 -6.70 17.99
C MET A 14 -28.37 -8.09 18.34
N GLY A 15 -27.72 -8.86 19.21
CA GLY A 15 -28.11 -10.23 19.56
C GLY A 15 -27.70 -11.30 18.54
N ILE A 16 -26.93 -10.94 17.51
CA ILE A 16 -26.51 -11.82 16.43
C ILE A 16 -25.14 -12.42 16.79
N ARG A 17 -25.11 -13.72 17.06
CA ARG A 17 -23.90 -14.44 17.51
C ARG A 17 -23.43 -15.52 16.55
N LYS A 18 -24.31 -16.00 15.69
CA LYS A 18 -24.07 -17.08 14.72
C LYS A 18 -24.57 -16.66 13.35
N ILE A 19 -24.06 -17.30 12.30
CA ILE A 19 -24.51 -17.09 10.91
C ILE A 19 -26.03 -17.35 10.78
N GLY A 20 -26.55 -18.35 11.49
CA GLY A 20 -27.99 -18.62 11.49
C GLY A 20 -28.85 -17.50 12.08
N ASP A 21 -28.33 -16.77 13.09
CA ASP A 21 -29.02 -15.58 13.63
C ASP A 21 -29.00 -14.45 12.59
N LEU A 22 -27.85 -14.25 11.92
CA LEU A 22 -27.69 -13.27 10.85
C LEU A 22 -28.65 -13.55 9.69
N ALA A 23 -28.80 -14.82 9.28
CA ALA A 23 -29.72 -15.22 8.22
C ALA A 23 -31.20 -14.97 8.57
N LYS A 24 -31.56 -15.02 9.86
CA LYS A 24 -32.93 -14.76 10.36
C LYS A 24 -33.20 -13.27 10.53
N THR A 25 -32.17 -12.43 10.62
CA THR A 25 -32.31 -10.99 10.82
C THR A 25 -32.83 -10.32 9.55
N GLY A 26 -33.72 -9.33 9.70
CA GLY A 26 -34.24 -8.57 8.58
C GLY A 26 -33.16 -7.75 7.86
N LYS A 27 -33.15 -7.78 6.51
CA LYS A 27 -32.21 -7.03 5.66
C LYS A 27 -32.12 -5.55 6.04
N ALA A 28 -33.29 -4.91 6.28
CA ALA A 28 -33.37 -3.48 6.58
C ALA A 28 -32.57 -3.09 7.83
N GLY A 29 -32.60 -3.90 8.91
CA GLY A 29 -31.84 -3.64 10.13
C GLY A 29 -30.32 -3.71 9.91
N LEU A 30 -29.87 -4.67 9.12
CA LEU A 30 -28.46 -4.81 8.79
C LEU A 30 -27.97 -3.68 7.85
N VAL A 31 -28.79 -3.28 6.88
CA VAL A 31 -28.46 -2.17 5.97
C VAL A 31 -28.43 -0.84 6.73
N SER A 32 -29.33 -0.63 7.69
CA SER A 32 -29.31 0.59 8.53
C SER A 32 -28.03 0.72 9.35
N GLU A 33 -27.48 -0.40 9.86
CA GLU A 33 -26.28 -0.39 10.71
C GLU A 33 -24.97 -0.41 9.91
N PHE A 34 -24.92 -1.21 8.84
CA PHE A 34 -23.67 -1.47 8.10
C PHE A 34 -23.67 -0.97 6.64
N GLY A 35 -24.75 -0.32 6.18
CA GLY A 35 -24.88 0.10 4.79
C GLY A 35 -24.80 -1.07 3.81
N LYS A 36 -24.05 -0.91 2.72
CA LYS A 36 -23.85 -1.97 1.70
C LYS A 36 -23.25 -3.26 2.27
N ASN A 37 -22.42 -3.16 3.31
CA ASN A 37 -21.90 -4.35 3.98
C ASN A 37 -22.99 -5.14 4.70
N GLY A 38 -24.03 -4.46 5.22
CA GLY A 38 -25.19 -5.12 5.85
C GLY A 38 -26.00 -5.94 4.87
N GLU A 39 -26.20 -5.43 3.65
CA GLU A 39 -26.82 -6.16 2.55
C GLU A 39 -26.01 -7.41 2.21
N TRP A 40 -24.70 -7.23 2.00
CA TRP A 40 -23.79 -8.32 1.70
C TRP A 40 -23.75 -9.38 2.83
N PHE A 41 -23.73 -8.99 4.11
CA PHE A 41 -23.82 -9.93 5.24
C PHE A 41 -25.11 -10.74 5.21
N TRP A 42 -26.22 -10.10 4.87
CA TRP A 42 -27.53 -10.75 4.79
C TRP A 42 -27.58 -11.79 3.66
N GLU A 43 -27.01 -11.47 2.49
CA GLU A 43 -26.91 -12.37 1.33
C GLU A 43 -26.00 -13.56 1.64
N MET A 44 -24.77 -13.30 2.11
CA MET A 44 -23.81 -14.35 2.44
C MET A 44 -24.32 -15.32 3.50
N ALA A 45 -25.04 -14.81 4.52
CA ALA A 45 -25.60 -15.67 5.56
C ALA A 45 -26.68 -16.62 5.04
N ARG A 46 -27.26 -16.34 3.87
CA ARG A 46 -28.28 -17.14 3.18
C ARG A 46 -27.71 -17.98 2.04
N GLY A 47 -26.40 -17.91 1.82
CA GLY A 47 -25.73 -18.57 0.70
C GLY A 47 -26.02 -17.95 -0.66
N ILE A 48 -26.39 -16.66 -0.68
CA ILE A 48 -26.63 -15.90 -1.90
C ILE A 48 -25.35 -15.16 -2.24
N ASP A 49 -24.74 -15.48 -3.38
CA ASP A 49 -23.58 -14.80 -3.95
C ASP A 49 -23.74 -14.79 -5.47
N GLU A 50 -24.11 -13.62 -5.99
CA GLU A 50 -24.27 -13.38 -7.43
C GLU A 50 -23.02 -12.70 -8.02
N SER A 51 -21.91 -12.68 -7.29
CA SER A 51 -20.66 -12.07 -7.74
C SER A 51 -20.12 -12.82 -8.95
N GLU A 52 -19.84 -12.10 -10.02
CA GLU A 52 -19.14 -12.65 -11.17
C GLU A 52 -17.66 -12.87 -10.84
N VAL A 53 -17.05 -13.84 -11.53
CA VAL A 53 -15.60 -14.07 -11.45
C VAL A 53 -14.89 -12.98 -12.25
N GLU A 54 -14.34 -11.99 -11.55
CA GLU A 54 -13.49 -10.97 -12.17
C GLU A 54 -12.12 -11.58 -12.50
N THR A 55 -11.82 -11.77 -13.77
CA THR A 55 -10.55 -12.32 -14.25
C THR A 55 -9.44 -11.28 -14.28
N GLU A 56 -9.77 -10.01 -14.41
CA GLU A 56 -8.82 -8.90 -14.45
C GLU A 56 -9.25 -7.80 -13.48
N ARG A 57 -8.39 -7.49 -12.53
CA ARG A 57 -8.60 -6.38 -11.59
C ARG A 57 -7.47 -5.39 -11.69
N GLU A 58 -7.76 -4.16 -12.10
CA GLU A 58 -6.75 -3.11 -12.09
C GLU A 58 -6.29 -2.80 -10.66
N ALA A 59 -4.97 -2.70 -10.51
CA ALA A 59 -4.38 -2.34 -9.23
C ALA A 59 -4.76 -0.90 -8.85
N LYS A 60 -5.40 -0.70 -7.69
CA LYS A 60 -5.72 0.63 -7.14
C LYS A 60 -4.55 1.24 -6.37
N SER A 61 -3.65 0.42 -5.88
CA SER A 61 -2.43 0.84 -5.17
C SER A 61 -1.40 -0.29 -5.19
N ILE A 62 -0.12 0.08 -5.09
CA ILE A 62 1.02 -0.83 -4.98
C ILE A 62 1.76 -0.46 -3.69
N SER A 63 2.04 -1.44 -2.82
CA SER A 63 2.71 -1.18 -1.56
C SER A 63 3.71 -2.28 -1.20
N SER A 64 4.72 -1.91 -0.42
CA SER A 64 5.64 -2.83 0.22
C SER A 64 5.84 -2.43 1.68
N GLU A 65 5.90 -3.41 2.56
CA GLU A 65 6.06 -3.22 4.00
C GLU A 65 7.13 -4.15 4.55
N LYS A 66 7.85 -3.70 5.57
CA LYS A 66 8.85 -4.48 6.27
C LYS A 66 8.64 -4.38 7.78
N THR A 67 8.54 -5.53 8.43
CA THR A 67 8.64 -5.64 9.90
C THR A 67 10.10 -5.88 10.27
N PHE A 68 10.64 -5.09 11.19
CA PHE A 68 11.99 -5.30 11.70
C PHE A 68 12.02 -6.53 12.62
N GLU A 69 13.08 -7.31 12.54
CA GLU A 69 13.30 -8.44 13.44
C GLU A 69 13.42 -7.98 14.90
N LYS A 70 14.11 -6.84 15.10
CA LYS A 70 14.19 -6.13 16.38
C LYS A 70 13.70 -4.70 16.19
N ASP A 71 12.74 -4.28 17.03
CA ASP A 71 12.21 -2.92 17.00
C ASP A 71 13.35 -1.91 17.19
N THR A 72 13.44 -0.89 16.33
CA THR A 72 14.58 0.01 16.24
C THR A 72 14.18 1.49 16.31
N CYS A 73 15.06 2.34 16.86
CA CYS A 73 14.98 3.81 16.75
C CYS A 73 16.09 4.39 15.85
N ASN A 74 16.92 3.53 15.23
CA ASN A 74 17.99 3.96 14.34
C ASN A 74 17.43 4.57 13.05
N LYS A 75 17.41 5.89 12.96
CA LYS A 75 16.87 6.64 11.82
C LYS A 75 17.58 6.31 10.51
N SER A 76 18.90 6.10 10.54
CA SER A 76 19.68 5.76 9.35
C SER A 76 19.26 4.38 8.78
N LEU A 77 19.13 3.38 9.65
CA LEU A 77 18.66 2.05 9.28
C LEU A 77 17.23 2.12 8.72
N ILE A 78 16.34 2.87 9.38
CA ILE A 78 14.95 3.01 8.94
C ILE A 78 14.90 3.66 7.54
N MET A 79 15.69 4.72 7.30
CA MET A 79 15.74 5.38 5.99
C MET A 79 16.33 4.50 4.89
N SER A 80 17.36 3.71 5.18
CA SER A 80 17.90 2.74 4.22
C SER A 80 16.86 1.69 3.82
N GLU A 81 16.11 1.17 4.78
CA GLU A 81 15.05 0.21 4.51
C GLU A 81 13.86 0.85 3.76
N LEU A 82 13.49 2.11 4.09
CA LEU A 82 12.48 2.87 3.33
C LEU A 82 12.92 3.08 1.88
N ALA A 83 14.21 3.36 1.63
CA ALA A 83 14.74 3.46 0.28
C ALA A 83 14.60 2.14 -0.49
N SER A 84 14.92 1.01 0.14
CA SER A 84 14.71 -0.32 -0.44
C SER A 84 13.24 -0.59 -0.77
N LEU A 85 12.31 -0.23 0.14
CA LEU A 85 10.87 -0.37 -0.12
C LEU A 85 10.39 0.52 -1.27
N CYS A 86 10.94 1.73 -1.42
CA CYS A 86 10.66 2.60 -2.56
C CYS A 86 11.12 1.98 -3.89
N GLU A 87 12.29 1.34 -3.90
CA GLU A 87 12.76 0.62 -5.09
C GLU A 87 11.80 -0.51 -5.46
N GLN A 88 11.42 -1.38 -4.50
CA GLN A 88 10.47 -2.47 -4.74
C GLN A 88 9.11 -1.99 -5.27
N VAL A 89 8.57 -0.90 -4.69
CA VAL A 89 7.31 -0.32 -5.16
C VAL A 89 7.45 0.25 -6.56
N SER A 90 8.58 0.92 -6.85
CA SER A 90 8.87 1.49 -8.17
C SER A 90 9.04 0.41 -9.24
N ASP A 91 9.76 -0.67 -8.93
CA ASP A 91 9.96 -1.81 -9.83
C ASP A 91 8.60 -2.42 -10.20
N ARG A 92 7.76 -2.71 -9.20
CA ARG A 92 6.41 -3.24 -9.43
C ARG A 92 5.49 -2.29 -10.20
N MET A 93 5.63 -0.97 -10.01
CA MET A 93 4.90 0.01 -10.82
C MET A 93 5.32 -0.04 -12.28
N ARG A 94 6.64 -0.14 -12.56
CA ARG A 94 7.15 -0.23 -13.94
C ARG A 94 6.76 -1.55 -14.60
N GLU A 95 6.85 -2.67 -13.90
CA GLU A 95 6.38 -3.98 -14.39
C GLU A 95 4.90 -3.97 -14.75
N GLY A 96 4.07 -3.31 -13.93
CA GLY A 96 2.63 -3.16 -14.19
C GLY A 96 2.26 -2.03 -15.14
N ASN A 97 3.24 -1.29 -15.69
CA ASN A 97 3.02 -0.11 -16.53
C ASN A 97 2.22 1.00 -15.84
N PHE A 98 2.54 1.28 -14.54
CA PHE A 98 1.88 2.30 -13.74
C PHE A 98 2.84 3.45 -13.38
N LYS A 99 2.26 4.64 -13.20
CA LYS A 99 2.82 5.79 -12.48
C LYS A 99 1.87 6.17 -11.34
N CYS A 100 2.37 6.76 -10.26
CA CYS A 100 1.55 7.20 -9.12
C CYS A 100 1.69 8.70 -8.87
N ARG A 101 0.67 9.30 -8.26
CA ARG A 101 0.73 10.68 -7.76
C ARG A 101 0.75 10.75 -6.24
N THR A 102 0.27 9.74 -5.54
CA THR A 102 0.19 9.79 -4.08
C THR A 102 1.09 8.73 -3.46
N ILE A 103 2.02 9.17 -2.63
CA ILE A 103 2.96 8.34 -1.90
C ILE A 103 2.61 8.42 -0.41
N THR A 104 2.45 7.26 0.22
CA THR A 104 2.11 7.15 1.64
C THR A 104 3.23 6.45 2.39
N LEU A 105 3.75 7.12 3.41
CA LEU A 105 4.60 6.54 4.44
C LEU A 105 3.73 5.90 5.52
N LYS A 106 4.03 4.69 5.92
CA LYS A 106 3.44 3.99 7.06
C LYS A 106 4.52 3.68 8.09
N ILE A 107 4.27 4.01 9.33
CA ILE A 107 5.14 3.68 10.47
C ILE A 107 4.27 3.05 11.55
N ARG A 108 4.68 1.86 12.02
CA ARG A 108 4.07 1.21 13.18
C ARG A 108 5.10 1.12 14.29
N LEU A 109 4.73 1.62 15.44
CA LEU A 109 5.56 1.58 16.65
C LEU A 109 5.35 0.27 17.43
N ILE A 110 6.25 0.02 18.38
CA ILE A 110 6.01 -0.93 19.46
C ILE A 110 4.64 -0.66 20.10
N GLY A 111 3.88 -1.70 20.47
CA GLY A 111 2.50 -1.55 20.93
C GLY A 111 1.47 -1.41 19.80
N PHE A 112 1.89 -1.60 18.53
CA PHE A 112 1.05 -1.67 17.34
C PHE A 112 0.33 -0.36 16.96
N LYS A 113 0.69 0.78 17.55
CA LYS A 113 0.18 2.09 17.11
C LYS A 113 0.74 2.42 15.74
N THR A 114 -0.14 2.60 14.76
CA THR A 114 0.22 2.85 13.36
C THR A 114 -0.07 4.30 12.97
N TYR A 115 0.88 4.91 12.28
CA TYR A 115 0.77 6.24 11.70
C TYR A 115 0.95 6.14 10.18
N THR A 116 0.19 6.96 9.46
CA THR A 116 0.32 7.12 8.01
C THR A 116 0.42 8.59 7.67
N ARG A 117 1.24 8.93 6.67
CA ARG A 117 1.37 10.26 6.10
C ARG A 117 1.42 10.14 4.59
N SER A 118 0.54 10.84 3.90
CA SER A 118 0.43 10.81 2.45
C SER A 118 0.80 12.16 1.87
N LEU A 119 1.57 12.16 0.79
CA LEU A 119 1.87 13.34 -0.03
C LEU A 119 1.47 13.05 -1.47
N THR A 120 0.82 14.03 -2.09
CA THR A 120 0.47 13.98 -3.51
C THR A 120 1.37 14.96 -4.25
N ILE A 121 1.96 14.49 -5.35
CA ILE A 121 2.84 15.24 -6.24
C ILE A 121 2.09 15.61 -7.52
N ASP A 122 2.53 16.69 -8.16
CA ASP A 122 1.86 17.23 -9.36
C ASP A 122 2.07 16.31 -10.57
N GLU A 123 3.29 15.81 -10.76
CA GLU A 123 3.64 14.95 -11.87
C GLU A 123 3.65 13.47 -11.47
N PRO A 124 2.92 12.58 -12.20
CA PRO A 124 2.93 11.16 -11.90
C PRO A 124 4.29 10.55 -12.17
N THR A 125 4.73 9.68 -11.28
CA THR A 125 6.06 9.06 -11.33
C THR A 125 6.04 7.57 -11.03
N ASN A 126 7.04 6.85 -11.54
CA ASN A 126 7.44 5.52 -11.11
C ASN A 126 8.95 5.44 -10.80
N PHE A 127 9.58 6.57 -10.57
CA PHE A 127 10.99 6.66 -10.22
C PHE A 127 11.20 6.56 -8.72
N SER A 128 12.03 5.63 -8.27
CA SER A 128 12.30 5.38 -6.85
C SER A 128 12.91 6.60 -6.15
N GLU A 129 13.76 7.38 -6.83
CA GLU A 129 14.33 8.61 -6.27
C GLU A 129 13.30 9.66 -5.91
N VAL A 130 12.22 9.77 -6.71
CA VAL A 130 11.12 10.70 -6.41
C VAL A 130 10.34 10.19 -5.20
N LEU A 131 10.07 8.88 -5.12
CA LEU A 131 9.42 8.28 -3.95
C LEU A 131 10.24 8.52 -2.69
N ILE A 132 11.56 8.23 -2.72
CA ILE A 132 12.49 8.42 -1.60
C ILE A 132 12.50 9.89 -1.14
N LYS A 133 12.62 10.82 -2.09
CA LYS A 133 12.59 12.27 -1.79
C LYS A 133 11.27 12.67 -1.13
N THR A 134 10.15 12.16 -1.65
CA THR A 134 8.81 12.51 -1.17
C THR A 134 8.55 11.99 0.23
N ILE A 135 9.00 10.77 0.58
CA ILE A 135 8.76 10.21 1.93
C ILE A 135 9.73 10.75 2.98
N ARG A 136 10.87 11.34 2.57
CA ARG A 136 11.89 11.85 3.52
C ARG A 136 11.31 12.91 4.45
N LYS A 137 10.62 13.91 3.91
CA LYS A 137 10.02 14.99 4.72
C LYS A 137 9.04 14.44 5.78
N PRO A 138 7.99 13.68 5.43
CA PRO A 138 7.08 13.13 6.44
C PRO A 138 7.75 12.14 7.41
N PHE A 139 8.88 11.55 7.04
CA PHE A 139 9.69 10.74 7.96
C PHE A 139 10.49 11.62 8.94
N ASP A 140 11.13 12.69 8.45
CA ASP A 140 11.88 13.63 9.29
C ASP A 140 10.95 14.38 10.26
N ASP A 141 9.77 14.77 9.79
CA ASP A 141 8.70 15.39 10.60
C ASP A 141 8.07 14.39 11.61
N PHE A 142 8.24 13.10 11.38
CA PHE A 142 7.84 12.07 12.33
C PHE A 142 8.94 11.89 13.38
N GLU A 143 8.82 12.63 14.48
CA GLU A 143 9.75 12.50 15.60
C GLU A 143 9.71 11.09 16.17
N VAL A 144 10.63 10.24 15.66
CA VAL A 144 10.81 8.88 16.18
C VAL A 144 11.17 8.94 17.66
N ASN A 145 12.01 9.93 18.04
CA ASN A 145 12.56 10.07 19.40
C ASN A 145 13.03 8.70 19.92
N ASP A 146 12.72 8.34 21.16
CA ASP A 146 13.05 7.04 21.74
C ASP A 146 12.01 5.94 21.43
N ARG A 147 11.01 6.25 20.58
CA ARG A 147 9.95 5.30 20.22
C ARG A 147 10.45 4.30 19.21
N LYS A 148 10.48 3.03 19.59
CA LYS A 148 10.93 1.96 18.71
C LYS A 148 9.92 1.70 17.59
N VAL A 149 10.43 1.69 16.36
CA VAL A 149 9.69 1.37 15.15
C VAL A 149 9.72 -0.14 14.93
N ARG A 150 8.55 -0.73 14.78
CA ARG A 150 8.34 -2.16 14.52
C ARG A 150 8.18 -2.47 13.04
N LEU A 151 7.47 -1.61 12.30
CA LEU A 151 7.16 -1.82 10.88
C LEU A 151 7.19 -0.49 10.15
N ILE A 152 7.70 -0.53 8.95
CA ILE A 152 7.63 0.56 7.99
C ILE A 152 6.98 0.08 6.69
N GLY A 153 6.42 1.01 5.93
CA GLY A 153 5.83 0.71 4.65
C GLY A 153 5.74 1.92 3.73
N VAL A 154 5.76 1.64 2.44
CA VAL A 154 5.56 2.62 1.37
C VAL A 154 4.41 2.14 0.49
N LYS A 155 3.47 3.03 0.20
CA LYS A 155 2.35 2.76 -0.70
C LYS A 155 2.27 3.84 -1.77
N ALA A 156 2.22 3.42 -3.02
CA ALA A 156 1.88 4.22 -4.19
C ALA A 156 0.38 4.06 -4.50
N SER A 157 -0.33 5.17 -4.68
CA SER A 157 -1.75 5.20 -5.01
C SER A 157 -2.05 6.36 -5.95
N ASN A 158 -3.31 6.51 -6.37
CA ASN A 158 -3.67 7.40 -7.46
C ASN A 158 -2.84 7.05 -8.69
N LEU A 159 -3.02 5.78 -9.11
CA LEU A 159 -2.28 5.19 -10.22
C LEU A 159 -2.89 5.61 -11.55
N SER A 160 -2.02 5.86 -12.54
CA SER A 160 -2.35 6.03 -13.96
C SER A 160 -1.47 5.11 -14.81
N ARG A 161 -1.86 4.85 -16.05
CA ARG A 161 -1.02 4.08 -16.97
C ARG A 161 0.18 4.93 -17.41
N ALA A 162 1.35 4.30 -17.50
CA ALA A 162 2.60 5.01 -17.84
C ALA A 162 2.69 5.41 -19.32
N ASP A 163 1.89 4.79 -20.18
CA ASP A 163 1.75 5.07 -21.62
C ASP A 163 0.78 6.22 -21.93
N GLU A 164 0.07 6.76 -20.94
CA GLU A 164 -0.66 8.01 -21.11
C GLU A 164 0.33 9.10 -21.52
N LYS A 165 0.20 9.58 -22.76
CA LYS A 165 1.09 10.58 -23.35
C LYS A 165 0.94 11.91 -22.64
N TYR A 166 1.94 12.29 -21.87
CA TYR A 166 2.11 13.67 -21.44
C TYR A 166 2.66 14.49 -22.60
N LEU A 167 2.03 15.63 -22.88
CA LEU A 167 2.37 16.50 -24.03
C LEU A 167 3.80 17.06 -24.00
N PHE A 168 4.45 17.04 -22.84
CA PHE A 168 5.81 17.52 -22.66
C PHE A 168 6.60 16.50 -21.83
N VAL A 169 7.52 15.78 -22.46
CA VAL A 169 8.47 14.89 -21.79
C VAL A 169 9.84 15.57 -21.75
N ASP A 170 10.37 15.81 -20.57
CA ASP A 170 11.70 16.40 -20.40
C ASP A 170 12.79 15.39 -20.84
N LYS A 171 13.86 15.91 -21.49
CA LYS A 171 15.04 15.13 -21.91
C LYS A 171 15.70 14.39 -20.74
N GLU A 172 15.67 14.99 -19.55
CA GLU A 172 16.17 14.37 -18.31
C GLU A 172 15.31 13.16 -17.88
N GLU A 173 14.00 13.25 -18.04
CA GLU A 173 13.08 12.16 -17.74
C GLU A 173 13.33 10.96 -18.67
N ILE A 174 13.51 11.22 -19.97
CA ILE A 174 13.86 10.19 -20.96
C ILE A 174 15.16 9.47 -20.57
N LYS A 175 16.18 10.23 -20.13
CA LYS A 175 17.46 9.66 -19.71
C LYS A 175 17.30 8.77 -18.47
N LYS A 176 16.55 9.22 -17.46
CA LYS A 176 16.25 8.44 -16.26
C LYS A 176 15.49 7.15 -16.60
N GLU A 177 14.49 7.24 -17.46
CA GLU A 177 13.72 6.07 -17.91
C GLU A 177 14.62 5.02 -18.59
N LYS A 178 15.57 5.43 -19.44
CA LYS A 178 16.54 4.52 -20.05
C LYS A 178 17.43 3.83 -19.01
N VAL A 179 17.87 4.55 -17.99
CA VAL A 179 18.66 3.98 -16.89
C VAL A 179 17.82 2.94 -16.12
N HIS A 180 16.60 3.28 -15.72
CA HIS A 180 15.72 2.34 -15.03
C HIS A 180 15.44 1.10 -15.87
N LYS A 181 15.12 1.24 -17.15
CA LYS A 181 14.93 0.09 -18.07
C LYS A 181 16.17 -0.80 -18.16
N ALA A 182 17.36 -0.22 -18.13
CA ALA A 182 18.61 -1.00 -18.14
C ALA A 182 18.80 -1.78 -16.81
N VAL A 183 18.57 -1.13 -15.68
CA VAL A 183 18.62 -1.75 -14.35
C VAL A 183 17.57 -2.87 -14.23
N ASP A 184 16.34 -2.63 -14.66
CA ASP A 184 15.26 -3.60 -14.61
C ASP A 184 15.60 -4.86 -15.44
N ARG A 185 16.19 -4.70 -16.64
CA ARG A 185 16.68 -5.83 -17.46
C ARG A 185 17.77 -6.64 -16.75
N LEU A 186 18.69 -5.96 -16.07
CA LEU A 186 19.74 -6.64 -15.30
C LEU A 186 19.15 -7.41 -14.12
N ARG A 187 18.21 -6.82 -13.38
CA ARG A 187 17.51 -7.49 -12.27
C ARG A 187 16.69 -8.68 -12.74
N GLN A 188 16.01 -8.58 -13.88
CA GLN A 188 15.29 -9.71 -14.48
C GLN A 188 16.23 -10.87 -14.87
N LYS A 189 17.43 -10.55 -15.34
CA LYS A 189 18.40 -11.57 -15.80
C LYS A 189 19.19 -12.19 -14.64
N PHE A 190 19.57 -11.40 -13.63
CA PHE A 190 20.50 -11.79 -12.59
C PHE A 190 19.92 -11.81 -11.17
N GLY A 191 18.60 -11.53 -11.04
CA GLY A 191 17.90 -11.44 -9.76
C GLY A 191 17.81 -10.01 -9.22
N SER A 192 16.81 -9.78 -8.34
CA SER A 192 16.52 -8.45 -7.75
C SER A 192 17.69 -7.88 -6.95
N ASP A 193 18.52 -8.74 -6.39
CA ASP A 193 19.64 -8.36 -5.51
C ASP A 193 20.95 -8.11 -6.26
N SER A 194 20.93 -8.18 -7.61
CA SER A 194 22.13 -7.98 -8.43
C SER A 194 22.63 -6.53 -8.49
N ILE A 195 21.73 -5.56 -8.31
CA ILE A 195 22.03 -4.13 -8.34
C ILE A 195 21.19 -3.41 -7.28
N HIS A 196 21.87 -2.68 -6.39
CA HIS A 196 21.28 -1.84 -5.37
C HIS A 196 21.73 -0.39 -5.50
N ARG A 197 20.93 0.55 -5.03
CA ARG A 197 21.38 1.92 -4.81
C ARG A 197 22.28 1.96 -3.58
N ALA A 198 23.31 2.79 -3.59
CA ALA A 198 24.17 2.99 -2.42
C ALA A 198 23.36 3.42 -1.16
N SER A 199 22.27 4.15 -1.35
CA SER A 199 21.39 4.58 -0.24
C SER A 199 20.54 3.46 0.37
N SER A 200 20.42 2.31 -0.27
CA SER A 200 19.70 1.12 0.23
C SER A 200 20.63 0.01 0.74
N ILE A 201 21.94 0.22 0.65
CA ILE A 201 22.94 -0.69 1.22
C ILE A 201 23.04 -0.43 2.72
N LYS A 202 23.05 -1.52 3.51
CA LYS A 202 23.16 -1.51 4.97
C LYS A 202 24.61 -1.41 5.44
#